data_27a92c58b95c9668aa9cef42320d2770
#
_entry.id   27a92c58b95c9668aa9cef42320d2770
#
_cell.length_a   1.000
_cell.length_b   1.000
_cell.length_c   1.000
_cell.angle_alpha   90.00
_cell.angle_beta   90.00
_cell.angle_gamma   90.00
#
_symmetry.space_group_name_H-M   'P 1'
#
loop_
_entity.id
_entity.type
_entity.pdbx_description
1 polymer ?
#
loop_
_entity_poly.entity_id
_entity_poly.type
_entity_poly.pdbx_seq_one_letter_code
_entity_poly.pdbx_strand_id
1 'polypeptide(L)'
;MASVWFNQEMRQATGFTGTVEVEGTNIRTVIANLEHLYPGISEVLIYEDNIMPGLSVIIDGNIGSIGVLEKVNENSEVHFLPALGGG
;
A
#
# COMPACT_ATOMS: atom_id res chain seq x y z
N MET A 1 7.41 12.29 -3.93
CA MET A 1 6.89 11.30 -2.98
C MET A 1 5.53 10.82 -3.41
N ALA A 2 5.23 9.56 -3.18
CA ALA A 2 3.91 9.02 -3.45
C ALA A 2 2.96 9.34 -2.29
N SER A 3 1.69 9.53 -2.61
CA SER A 3 0.64 9.73 -1.60
C SER A 3 -0.07 8.40 -1.40
N VAL A 4 -0.06 7.90 -0.17
CA VAL A 4 -0.67 6.61 0.17
C VAL A 4 -1.95 6.85 0.95
N TRP A 5 -3.07 6.30 0.44
CA TRP A 5 -4.36 6.36 1.09
C TRP A 5 -4.53 5.16 2.02
N PHE A 6 -4.92 5.41 3.26
CA PHE A 6 -5.09 4.36 4.25
C PHE A 6 -6.48 3.74 4.14
N ASN A 7 -6.51 2.40 4.00
CA ASN A 7 -7.77 1.65 4.07
C ASN A 7 -8.13 1.40 5.54
N GLN A 8 -9.24 0.71 5.77
CA GLN A 8 -9.73 0.48 7.13
C GLN A 8 -8.74 -0.30 7.99
N GLU A 9 -8.11 -1.35 7.42
CA GLU A 9 -7.14 -2.17 8.17
C GLU A 9 -5.92 -1.33 8.58
N MET A 10 -5.45 -0.50 7.67
CA MET A 10 -4.32 0.39 7.95
C MET A 10 -4.68 1.41 9.03
N ARG A 11 -5.89 1.94 8.98
CA ARG A 11 -6.36 2.88 10.00
C ARG A 11 -6.45 2.21 11.36
N GLN A 12 -6.93 0.97 11.40
CA GLN A 12 -7.03 0.23 12.66
C GLN A 12 -5.66 -0.10 13.21
N ALA A 13 -4.70 -0.44 12.35
CA ALA A 13 -3.35 -0.80 12.78
C ALA A 13 -2.55 0.39 13.29
N THR A 14 -2.83 1.59 12.80
CA THR A 14 -2.00 2.77 13.08
C THR A 14 -2.69 3.85 13.90
N GLY A 15 -4.02 3.88 13.89
CA GLY A 15 -4.78 4.97 14.48
C GLY A 15 -4.80 6.23 13.63
N PHE A 16 -4.13 6.21 12.46
CA PHE A 16 -4.06 7.35 11.55
C PHE A 16 -5.14 7.24 10.47
N THR A 17 -5.75 8.36 10.13
CA THR A 17 -6.73 8.43 9.03
C THR A 17 -6.26 9.46 8.01
N GLY A 18 -6.49 9.18 6.74
CA GLY A 18 -6.14 10.10 5.66
C GLY A 18 -5.05 9.56 4.75
N THR A 19 -4.18 10.44 4.31
CA THR A 19 -3.10 10.10 3.40
C THR A 19 -1.76 10.49 3.99
N VAL A 20 -0.72 9.76 3.59
CA VAL A 20 0.64 10.08 4.01
C VAL A 20 1.55 10.06 2.78
N GLU A 21 2.51 10.97 2.74
CA GLU A 21 3.48 11.01 1.65
C GLU A 21 4.69 10.18 2.01
N VAL A 22 5.10 9.31 1.08
CA VAL A 22 6.14 8.32 1.32
C VAL A 22 7.05 8.24 0.11
N GLU A 23 8.35 8.11 0.34
CA GLU A 23 9.30 7.87 -0.73
C GLU A 23 9.29 6.41 -1.14
N GLY A 24 9.66 6.17 -2.40
CA GLY A 24 9.80 4.82 -2.92
C GLY A 24 9.57 4.79 -4.41
N THR A 25 10.28 3.90 -5.11
CA THR A 25 10.16 3.75 -6.56
C THR A 25 9.37 2.51 -6.95
N ASN A 26 9.02 1.70 -5.97
CA ASN A 26 8.12 0.56 -6.16
C ASN A 26 7.33 0.34 -4.88
N ILE A 27 6.33 -0.53 -4.94
CA ILE A 27 5.44 -0.76 -3.80
C ILE A 27 6.20 -1.37 -2.62
N ARG A 28 7.17 -2.24 -2.88
CA ARG A 28 7.98 -2.83 -1.79
C ARG A 28 8.65 -1.74 -0.97
N THR A 29 9.29 -0.79 -1.63
CA THR A 29 9.99 0.31 -0.96
C THR A 29 9.01 1.24 -0.25
N VAL A 30 7.88 1.52 -0.88
CA VAL A 30 6.84 2.35 -0.26
C VAL A 30 6.36 1.71 1.04
N ILE A 31 6.09 0.40 1.03
CA ILE A 31 5.62 -0.29 2.22
C ILE A 31 6.72 -0.32 3.30
N ALA A 32 7.97 -0.54 2.90
CA ALA A 32 9.08 -0.52 3.86
C ALA A 32 9.20 0.84 4.55
N ASN A 33 9.02 1.92 3.80
CA ASN A 33 9.07 3.26 4.37
C ASN A 33 7.84 3.56 5.23
N LEU A 34 6.68 3.03 4.85
CA LEU A 34 5.49 3.13 5.70
C LEU A 34 5.72 2.42 7.04
N GLU A 35 6.36 1.25 7.00
CA GLU A 35 6.65 0.51 8.22
C GLU A 35 7.56 1.30 9.17
N HIS A 36 8.50 2.07 8.64
CA HIS A 36 9.33 2.95 9.45
C HIS A 36 8.52 4.04 10.13
N LEU A 37 7.51 4.58 9.43
CA LEU A 37 6.66 5.64 9.97
C LEU A 37 5.58 5.09 10.92
N TYR A 38 5.05 3.93 10.60
CA TYR A 38 3.95 3.30 11.35
C TYR A 38 4.28 1.84 11.58
N PRO A 39 5.11 1.52 12.59
CA PRO A 39 5.48 0.12 12.86
C PRO A 39 4.26 -0.78 13.03
N GLY A 40 4.26 -1.89 12.32
CA GLY A 40 3.16 -2.85 12.33
C GLY A 40 2.26 -2.75 11.12
N ILE A 41 2.37 -1.68 10.31
CA ILE A 41 1.47 -1.50 9.16
C ILE A 41 1.67 -2.59 8.10
N SER A 42 2.88 -3.12 7.97
CA SER A 42 3.15 -4.15 6.97
C SER A 42 2.39 -5.45 7.26
N GLU A 43 1.98 -5.69 8.50
CA GLU A 43 1.22 -6.89 8.85
C GLU A 43 -0.14 -6.94 8.14
N VAL A 44 -0.70 -5.79 7.78
CA VAL A 44 -1.99 -5.75 7.07
C VAL A 44 -1.82 -5.54 5.56
N LEU A 45 -0.58 -5.42 5.08
CA LEU A 45 -0.29 -5.17 3.67
C LEU A 45 0.47 -6.30 3.00
N ILE A 46 1.32 -7.00 3.76
CA ILE A 46 2.25 -8.00 3.21
C ILE A 46 2.00 -9.36 3.82
N TYR A 47 2.05 -10.39 2.99
CA TYR A 47 2.02 -11.77 3.40
C TYR A 47 2.99 -12.55 2.50
N GLU A 48 3.95 -13.24 3.12
CA GLU A 48 4.98 -14.02 2.41
C GLU A 48 5.67 -13.20 1.31
N ASP A 49 6.15 -12.02 1.70
CA ASP A 49 6.93 -11.12 0.84
C ASP A 49 6.18 -10.55 -0.36
N ASN A 50 4.85 -10.65 -0.38
CA ASN A 50 4.06 -10.04 -1.43
C ASN A 50 2.81 -9.41 -0.84
N ILE A 51 1.98 -8.82 -1.69
CA ILE A 51 0.75 -8.18 -1.24
C ILE A 51 -0.16 -9.21 -0.57
N MET A 52 -0.77 -8.81 0.54
CA MET A 52 -1.71 -9.64 1.28
C MET A 52 -2.78 -10.19 0.35
N PRO A 53 -3.08 -11.51 0.40
CA PRO A 53 -4.17 -12.08 -0.40
C PRO A 53 -5.49 -11.33 -0.14
N GLY A 54 -6.22 -11.07 -1.22
CA GLY A 54 -7.47 -10.33 -1.13
C GLY A 54 -7.30 -8.82 -1.17
N LEU A 55 -6.06 -8.32 -1.29
CA LEU A 55 -5.77 -6.91 -1.35
C LEU A 55 -5.26 -6.56 -2.75
N SER A 56 -5.76 -5.46 -3.31
CA SER A 56 -5.29 -4.93 -4.59
C SER A 56 -4.54 -3.64 -4.38
N VAL A 57 -3.51 -3.42 -5.19
CA VAL A 57 -2.79 -2.16 -5.22
C VAL A 57 -3.26 -1.39 -6.44
N ILE A 58 -3.68 -0.15 -6.22
CA ILE A 58 -4.12 0.73 -7.30
C ILE A 58 -3.18 1.93 -7.32
N ILE A 59 -2.50 2.12 -8.42
CA ILE A 59 -1.53 3.20 -8.59
C ILE A 59 -2.00 4.09 -9.74
N ASP A 60 -2.26 5.35 -9.41
CA ASP A 60 -2.74 6.34 -10.38
C ASP A 60 -3.96 5.84 -11.15
N GLY A 61 -4.87 5.18 -10.45
CA GLY A 61 -6.11 4.68 -11.02
C GLY A 61 -5.99 3.35 -11.73
N ASN A 62 -4.81 2.73 -11.79
CA ASN A 62 -4.59 1.46 -12.47
C ASN A 62 -4.32 0.34 -11.47
N ILE A 63 -5.02 -0.78 -11.65
CA ILE A 63 -4.82 -1.94 -10.79
C ILE A 63 -3.50 -2.61 -11.15
N GLY A 64 -2.63 -2.78 -10.16
CA GLY A 64 -1.35 -3.46 -10.35
C GLY A 64 -1.53 -4.96 -10.45
N SER A 65 -0.73 -5.61 -11.30
CA SER A 65 -0.79 -7.05 -11.52
C SER A 65 0.44 -7.79 -10.99
N ILE A 66 1.46 -7.06 -10.56
CA ILE A 66 2.71 -7.69 -10.10
C ILE A 66 3.05 -7.36 -8.64
N GLY A 67 2.04 -6.94 -7.89
CA GLY A 67 2.13 -6.79 -6.44
C GLY A 67 3.21 -5.80 -6.00
N VAL A 68 4.10 -6.25 -5.12
CA VAL A 68 5.13 -5.37 -4.55
C VAL A 68 6.15 -4.89 -5.57
N LEU A 69 6.19 -5.50 -6.76
CA LEU A 69 7.10 -5.09 -7.82
C LEU A 69 6.55 -3.94 -8.67
N GLU A 70 5.29 -3.52 -8.43
CA GLU A 70 4.72 -2.40 -9.18
C GLU A 70 5.53 -1.13 -8.99
N LYS A 71 5.75 -0.44 -10.11
CA LYS A 71 6.51 0.80 -10.11
C LYS A 71 5.66 1.94 -9.58
N VAL A 72 6.28 2.80 -8.79
CA VAL A 72 5.66 4.00 -8.24
C VAL A 72 6.46 5.19 -8.73
N ASN A 73 5.78 6.15 -9.33
CA ASN A 73 6.40 7.39 -9.80
C ASN A 73 6.30 8.45 -8.71
N GLU A 74 7.09 9.50 -8.88
CA GLU A 74 6.97 10.67 -8.02
C GLU A 74 5.57 11.25 -8.18
N ASN A 75 4.93 11.59 -7.08
CA ASN A 75 3.55 12.10 -7.01
C ASN A 75 2.48 11.08 -7.39
N SER A 76 2.81 9.79 -7.43
CA SER A 76 1.78 8.76 -7.63
C SER A 76 0.80 8.71 -6.47
N GLU A 77 -0.44 8.36 -6.78
CA GLU A 77 -1.44 8.05 -5.77
C GLU A 77 -1.51 6.54 -5.61
N VAL A 78 -1.36 6.06 -4.39
CA VAL A 78 -1.36 4.63 -4.08
C VAL A 78 -2.51 4.29 -3.14
N HIS A 79 -3.33 3.35 -3.56
CA HIS A 79 -4.44 2.83 -2.76
C HIS A 79 -4.28 1.33 -2.58
N PHE A 80 -4.56 0.87 -1.37
CA PHE A 80 -4.61 -0.56 -1.07
C PHE A 80 -6.07 -0.87 -0.76
N LEU A 81 -6.76 -1.55 -1.66
CA LEU A 81 -8.20 -1.80 -1.54
C LEU A 81 -8.50 -3.28 -1.63
N PRO A 82 -9.62 -3.73 -1.04
CA PRO A 82 -10.04 -5.13 -1.19
C PRO A 82 -10.19 -5.46 -2.66
N ALA A 83 -9.72 -6.64 -3.07
CA ALA A 83 -9.83 -7.08 -4.45
C ALA A 83 -11.30 -7.36 -4.77
N LEU A 84 -11.76 -6.80 -5.91
CA LEU A 84 -13.13 -7.01 -6.34
C LEU A 84 -13.28 -8.42 -6.89
N GLY A 85 -14.38 -9.07 -6.54
CA GLY A 85 -14.68 -10.41 -7.02
C GLY A 85 -13.85 -11.49 -6.37
N GLY A 86 -13.03 -11.14 -5.38
CA GLY A 86 -12.23 -12.10 -4.64
C GLY A 86 -13.03 -12.79 -3.55
N GLY A 87 -14.25 -13.06 -3.85
CA GLY A 87 -15.19 -13.62 -2.88
C GLY A 87 -14.69 -14.81 -2.12
#